data_0bbf8d36cb38f8504502942952044870
#
_entry.id   0bbf8d36cb38f8504502942952044870
#
_cell.length_a   1.000
_cell.length_b   1.000
_cell.length_c   1.000
_cell.angle_alpha   90.00
_cell.angle_beta   90.00
_cell.angle_gamma   90.00
#
_symmetry.space_group_name_H-M   'P 1'
#
loop_
_entity.id
_entity.type
_entity.pdbx_description
1 polymer ?
#
loop_
_entity_poly.entity_id
_entity_poly.type
_entity_poly.pdbx_seq_one_letter_code
_entity_poly.pdbx_strand_id
1 'polypeptide(L)'
;YRSEQGNFDYRYGIAKEHRDLNNFYYETDVDDLGRITGVRGPNELATGVPYAIAFEYQPLATFGESGITAPAYAVTKHYDIQHPNDDLETVTFVDGFGRAVQVKKDGVVTSASKGNSAKDENVMIVSGRNVYDAFGRVAKAFYPTTEGTGSKSTFSKSFDNVSPTVTVYDVLDRATSVTLPDNSTTTTAYTVDNGSHALVTTVTDALHNVQATHTNG
;
A
#
# COMPACT_ATOMS: atom_id res chain seq x y z
N TYR A 1 35.37 -1.89 15.18
CA TYR A 1 34.18 -1.67 14.33
C TYR A 1 33.58 -0.31 14.71
N ARG A 2 33.39 0.58 13.74
CA ARG A 2 32.87 1.94 13.95
C ARG A 2 31.90 2.25 12.81
N SER A 3 30.69 2.71 13.13
CA SER A 3 29.80 3.39 12.19
C SER A 3 29.94 4.89 12.36
N GLU A 4 29.82 5.65 11.29
CA GLU A 4 29.95 7.11 11.29
C GLU A 4 28.76 7.74 10.57
N GLN A 5 28.37 8.93 11.05
CA GLN A 5 27.39 9.79 10.40
C GLN A 5 28.07 11.14 10.11
N GLY A 6 27.79 11.71 8.97
CA GLY A 6 28.37 12.96 8.52
C GLY A 6 27.42 13.82 7.74
N ASN A 7 27.93 14.98 7.31
CA ASN A 7 27.22 15.92 6.45
C ASN A 7 25.79 16.24 6.94
N PHE A 8 25.70 16.69 8.21
CA PHE A 8 24.41 16.94 8.85
C PHE A 8 23.68 18.16 8.29
N ASP A 9 22.43 17.99 7.93
CA ASP A 9 21.49 19.09 7.80
C ASP A 9 20.94 19.45 9.19
N TYR A 10 21.50 20.49 9.79
CA TYR A 10 21.15 20.91 11.16
C TYR A 10 19.73 21.49 11.28
N ARG A 11 19.10 21.91 10.18
CA ARG A 11 17.71 22.40 10.19
C ARG A 11 16.74 21.29 10.56
N TYR A 12 17.04 20.06 10.13
CA TYR A 12 16.17 18.89 10.28
C TYR A 12 16.77 17.79 11.16
N GLY A 13 18.06 17.94 11.55
CA GLY A 13 18.76 16.92 12.34
C GLY A 13 19.07 15.65 11.56
N ILE A 14 19.19 15.72 10.24
CA ILE A 14 19.39 14.58 9.35
C ILE A 14 20.85 14.45 8.96
N ALA A 15 21.43 13.26 9.18
CA ALA A 15 22.74 12.91 8.61
C ALA A 15 22.57 12.53 7.14
N LYS A 16 23.20 13.26 6.25
CA LYS A 16 23.17 13.01 4.80
C LYS A 16 24.18 11.94 4.35
N GLU A 17 25.16 11.65 5.18
CA GLU A 17 26.14 10.59 4.94
C GLU A 17 26.15 9.61 6.09
N HIS A 18 26.21 8.35 5.76
CA HIS A 18 26.35 7.27 6.70
C HIS A 18 27.44 6.31 6.22
N ARG A 19 28.32 5.88 7.13
CA ARG A 19 29.31 4.83 6.89
C ARG A 19 29.04 3.68 7.82
N ASP A 20 28.86 2.49 7.27
CA ASP A 20 28.55 1.30 8.04
C ASP A 20 29.82 0.64 8.63
N LEU A 21 29.60 -0.45 9.39
CA LEU A 21 30.69 -1.22 10.02
C LEU A 21 31.63 -1.91 9.01
N ASN A 22 31.19 -2.11 7.78
CA ASN A 22 31.97 -2.72 6.69
C ASN A 22 32.67 -1.65 5.83
N ASN A 23 32.61 -0.39 6.26
CA ASN A 23 33.23 0.73 5.57
C ASN A 23 32.54 1.13 4.27
N PHE A 24 31.26 0.76 4.09
CA PHE A 24 30.47 1.20 2.97
C PHE A 24 29.81 2.55 3.26
N TYR A 25 29.79 3.39 2.24
CA TYR A 25 29.17 4.72 2.29
C TYR A 25 27.78 4.70 1.70
N TYR A 26 26.89 5.45 2.33
CA TYR A 26 25.53 5.71 1.90
C TYR A 26 25.29 7.21 1.95
N GLU A 27 24.60 7.73 0.95
CA GLU A 27 24.21 9.14 0.90
C GLU A 27 22.68 9.26 0.81
N THR A 28 22.17 10.30 1.46
CA THR A 28 20.75 10.63 1.50
C THR A 28 20.55 12.07 1.08
N ASP A 29 19.73 12.29 0.06
CA ASP A 29 19.29 13.61 -0.36
C ASP A 29 17.97 13.97 0.34
N VAL A 30 17.82 15.25 0.66
CA VAL A 30 16.61 15.79 1.29
C VAL A 30 16.16 17.07 0.60
N ASP A 31 14.85 17.30 0.59
CA ASP A 31 14.27 18.54 0.09
C ASP A 31 14.28 19.67 1.14
N ASP A 32 13.74 20.83 0.76
CA ASP A 32 13.66 22.00 1.64
C ASP A 32 12.70 21.84 2.83
N LEU A 33 11.95 20.77 2.90
CA LEU A 33 11.09 20.39 4.02
C LEU A 33 11.70 19.28 4.90
N GLY A 34 12.91 18.83 4.56
CA GLY A 34 13.61 17.75 5.28
C GLY A 34 13.11 16.35 4.95
N ARG A 35 12.34 16.18 3.85
CA ARG A 35 11.91 14.86 3.40
C ARG A 35 13.00 14.23 2.54
N ILE A 36 13.20 12.92 2.70
CA ILE A 36 14.17 12.17 1.89
C ILE A 36 13.69 12.15 0.43
N THR A 37 14.56 12.54 -0.51
CA THR A 37 14.28 12.53 -1.94
C THR A 37 15.10 11.50 -2.71
N GLY A 38 16.22 11.06 -2.14
CA GLY A 38 17.08 10.06 -2.77
C GLY A 38 17.96 9.35 -1.76
N VAL A 39 18.28 8.12 -2.05
CA VAL A 39 19.26 7.33 -1.30
C VAL A 39 20.19 6.66 -2.30
N ARG A 40 21.50 6.79 -2.07
CA ARG A 40 22.56 6.11 -2.81
C ARG A 40 23.29 5.17 -1.87
N GLY A 41 23.52 3.96 -2.34
CA GLY A 41 24.37 2.99 -1.68
C GLY A 41 25.76 2.93 -2.31
N PRO A 42 26.61 1.99 -1.85
CA PRO A 42 27.98 1.85 -2.33
C PRO A 42 28.10 1.63 -3.85
N ASN A 43 27.15 0.90 -4.44
CA ASN A 43 27.17 0.59 -5.87
C ASN A 43 26.86 1.84 -6.70
N GLU A 44 25.84 2.61 -6.32
CA GLU A 44 25.44 3.83 -7.00
C GLU A 44 26.54 4.91 -6.89
N LEU A 45 27.17 5.04 -5.72
CA LEU A 45 28.30 5.94 -5.50
C LEU A 45 29.52 5.56 -6.34
N ALA A 46 29.78 4.25 -6.51
CA ALA A 46 30.91 3.77 -7.33
C ALA A 46 30.67 3.92 -8.83
N THR A 47 29.41 3.81 -9.28
CA THR A 47 29.05 3.85 -10.72
C THR A 47 28.54 5.20 -11.19
N GLY A 48 28.28 6.15 -10.27
CA GLY A 48 27.72 7.46 -10.58
C GLY A 48 26.23 7.44 -10.95
N VAL A 49 25.50 6.38 -10.57
CA VAL A 49 24.05 6.26 -10.73
C VAL A 49 23.36 7.25 -9.78
N PRO A 50 22.29 7.96 -10.19
CA PRO A 50 21.72 9.05 -9.42
C PRO A 50 21.11 8.63 -8.08
N TYR A 51 20.59 7.41 -7.96
CA TYR A 51 19.99 6.85 -6.74
C TYR A 51 19.83 5.33 -6.85
N ALA A 52 19.75 4.65 -5.70
CA ALA A 52 19.19 3.31 -5.59
C ALA A 52 17.68 3.38 -5.41
N ILE A 53 17.24 4.35 -4.57
CA ILE A 53 15.83 4.65 -4.33
C ILE A 53 15.66 6.16 -4.38
N ALA A 54 14.62 6.63 -5.09
CA ALA A 54 14.21 8.04 -5.08
C ALA A 54 12.75 8.18 -4.65
N PHE A 55 12.42 9.35 -4.12
CA PHE A 55 11.08 9.69 -3.66
C PHE A 55 10.62 11.01 -4.27
N GLU A 56 9.40 11.04 -4.79
CA GLU A 56 8.72 12.25 -5.22
C GLU A 56 7.46 12.44 -4.39
N TYR A 57 7.17 13.70 -4.05
CA TYR A 57 6.04 14.01 -3.19
C TYR A 57 5.10 15.00 -3.87
N GLN A 58 3.83 14.64 -3.95
CA GLN A 58 2.73 15.52 -4.29
C GLN A 58 1.83 15.69 -3.04
N PRO A 59 2.17 16.62 -2.13
CA PRO A 59 1.51 16.69 -0.83
C PRO A 59 0.11 17.32 -0.88
N LEU A 60 -0.23 17.98 -1.99
CA LEU A 60 -1.50 18.66 -2.13
C LEU A 60 -2.43 17.86 -3.05
N ALA A 61 -3.64 17.63 -2.60
CA ALA A 61 -4.70 17.12 -3.45
C ALA A 61 -5.03 18.13 -4.55
N THR A 62 -5.31 17.66 -5.76
CA THR A 62 -5.83 18.49 -6.84
C THR A 62 -7.35 18.46 -6.86
N PHE A 63 -7.95 19.62 -7.14
CA PHE A 63 -9.39 19.80 -7.17
C PHE A 63 -9.84 20.18 -8.57
N GLY A 64 -10.96 19.62 -9.02
CA GLY A 64 -11.68 20.03 -10.20
C GLY A 64 -13.07 20.52 -9.82
N GLU A 65 -13.91 20.84 -10.80
CA GLU A 65 -15.29 21.35 -10.59
C GLU A 65 -16.15 20.36 -9.77
N SER A 66 -15.87 19.06 -9.85
CA SER A 66 -16.61 17.99 -9.15
C SER A 66 -15.94 17.51 -7.85
N GLY A 67 -14.99 18.28 -7.28
CA GLY A 67 -14.27 17.91 -6.06
C GLY A 67 -12.86 17.41 -6.31
N ILE A 68 -12.34 16.52 -5.45
CA ILE A 68 -10.96 16.01 -5.53
C ILE A 68 -10.77 15.24 -6.85
N THR A 69 -9.84 15.73 -7.68
CA THR A 69 -9.42 15.06 -8.92
C THR A 69 -8.36 14.01 -8.66
N ALA A 70 -7.39 14.33 -7.80
CA ALA A 70 -6.41 13.38 -7.29
C ALA A 70 -6.10 13.70 -5.82
N PRO A 71 -6.09 12.69 -4.92
CA PRO A 71 -5.57 12.85 -3.56
C PRO A 71 -4.07 13.18 -3.58
N ALA A 72 -3.52 13.56 -2.42
CA ALA A 72 -2.08 13.64 -2.24
C ALA A 72 -1.44 12.25 -2.48
N TYR A 73 -0.22 12.23 -3.01
CA TYR A 73 0.50 10.98 -3.26
C TYR A 73 2.01 11.13 -3.13
N ALA A 74 2.68 10.00 -2.96
CA ALA A 74 4.14 9.89 -3.08
C ALA A 74 4.48 8.80 -4.10
N VAL A 75 5.58 9.00 -4.80
CA VAL A 75 6.18 8.02 -5.72
C VAL A 75 7.47 7.52 -5.10
N THR A 76 7.62 6.22 -5.01
CA THR A 76 8.89 5.55 -4.72
C THR A 76 9.42 4.97 -6.01
N LYS A 77 10.65 5.28 -6.37
CA LYS A 77 11.35 4.81 -7.57
C LYS A 77 12.52 3.93 -7.13
N HIS A 78 12.61 2.74 -7.67
CA HIS A 78 13.78 1.89 -7.54
C HIS A 78 14.50 1.89 -8.87
N TYR A 79 15.78 2.27 -8.86
CA TYR A 79 16.60 2.25 -10.07
C TYR A 79 16.73 0.83 -10.62
N ASP A 80 16.41 0.65 -11.89
CA ASP A 80 16.60 -0.62 -12.59
C ASP A 80 17.86 -0.53 -13.47
N ILE A 81 18.91 -1.25 -13.07
CA ILE A 81 20.17 -1.29 -13.81
C ILE A 81 20.02 -1.91 -15.22
N GLN A 82 19.00 -2.75 -15.42
CA GLN A 82 18.73 -3.36 -16.73
C GLN A 82 17.94 -2.42 -17.65
N HIS A 83 17.14 -1.53 -17.08
CA HIS A 83 16.35 -0.54 -17.78
C HIS A 83 16.58 0.88 -17.19
N PRO A 84 17.75 1.50 -17.43
CA PRO A 84 18.16 2.73 -16.72
C PRO A 84 17.27 3.96 -16.95
N ASN A 85 16.33 3.89 -17.89
CA ASN A 85 15.37 4.97 -18.19
C ASN A 85 13.94 4.59 -17.79
N ASP A 86 13.75 3.47 -17.10
CA ASP A 86 12.44 2.94 -16.73
C ASP A 86 12.52 2.33 -15.32
N ASP A 87 12.46 3.20 -14.32
CA ASP A 87 12.50 2.82 -12.90
C ASP A 87 11.29 1.96 -12.53
N LEU A 88 11.48 1.08 -11.54
CA LEU A 88 10.36 0.37 -10.93
C LEU A 88 9.64 1.31 -9.96
N GLU A 89 8.45 1.75 -10.33
CA GLU A 89 7.72 2.76 -9.59
C GLU A 89 6.58 2.19 -8.73
N THR A 90 6.40 2.79 -7.57
CA THR A 90 5.23 2.57 -6.71
C THR A 90 4.65 3.92 -6.32
N VAL A 91 3.39 4.16 -6.65
CA VAL A 91 2.66 5.39 -6.32
C VAL A 91 1.64 5.08 -5.24
N THR A 92 1.73 5.79 -4.11
CA THR A 92 0.80 5.63 -2.99
C THR A 92 -0.03 6.90 -2.84
N PHE A 93 -1.33 6.79 -3.06
CA PHE A 93 -2.30 7.86 -2.82
C PHE A 93 -2.82 7.77 -1.40
N VAL A 94 -2.91 8.93 -0.74
CA VAL A 94 -3.37 9.02 0.65
C VAL A 94 -4.55 9.97 0.79
N ASP A 95 -5.42 9.69 1.77
CA ASP A 95 -6.51 10.61 2.13
C ASP A 95 -6.02 11.70 3.11
N GLY A 96 -6.95 12.58 3.52
CA GLY A 96 -6.66 13.66 4.47
C GLY A 96 -6.26 13.20 5.87
N PHE A 97 -6.37 11.90 6.18
CA PHE A 97 -5.93 11.29 7.43
C PHE A 97 -4.61 10.52 7.29
N GLY A 98 -3.97 10.58 6.11
CA GLY A 98 -2.73 9.87 5.83
C GLY A 98 -2.90 8.35 5.58
N ARG A 99 -4.15 7.88 5.37
CA ARG A 99 -4.41 6.47 5.07
C ARG A 99 -4.24 6.22 3.58
N ALA A 100 -3.60 5.12 3.20
CA ALA A 100 -3.50 4.72 1.80
C ALA A 100 -4.89 4.35 1.25
N VAL A 101 -5.31 5.05 0.20
CA VAL A 101 -6.61 4.83 -0.48
C VAL A 101 -6.44 4.17 -1.84
N GLN A 102 -5.25 4.18 -2.38
CA GLN A 102 -4.87 3.48 -3.61
C GLN A 102 -3.35 3.35 -3.69
N VAL A 103 -2.89 2.22 -4.20
CA VAL A 103 -1.48 2.00 -4.53
C VAL A 103 -1.41 1.53 -5.98
N LYS A 104 -0.52 2.15 -6.76
CA LYS A 104 -0.18 1.70 -8.10
C LYS A 104 1.26 1.25 -8.12
N LYS A 105 1.52 0.12 -8.75
CA LYS A 105 2.85 -0.45 -8.84
C LYS A 105 3.10 -0.99 -10.24
N ASP A 106 4.29 -0.74 -10.76
CA ASP A 106 4.74 -1.38 -12.00
C ASP A 106 4.67 -2.89 -11.90
N GLY A 107 4.21 -3.52 -12.96
CA GLY A 107 4.09 -4.95 -13.05
C GLY A 107 3.95 -5.43 -14.48
N VAL A 108 4.06 -6.73 -14.65
CA VAL A 108 3.89 -7.40 -15.94
C VAL A 108 2.72 -8.37 -15.81
N VAL A 109 1.82 -8.33 -16.78
CA VAL A 109 0.73 -9.31 -16.92
C VAL A 109 0.96 -10.13 -18.16
N THR A 110 1.07 -11.43 -17.99
CA THR A 110 1.15 -12.37 -19.09
C THR A 110 -0.25 -12.80 -19.51
N SER A 111 -0.66 -12.42 -20.70
CA SER A 111 -1.91 -12.86 -21.30
C SER A 111 -1.67 -14.05 -22.24
N ALA A 112 -2.42 -15.13 -22.06
CA ALA A 112 -2.41 -16.28 -22.96
C ALA A 112 -3.85 -16.57 -23.40
N SER A 113 -4.09 -16.56 -24.70
CA SER A 113 -5.34 -17.07 -25.29
C SER A 113 -5.12 -18.45 -25.87
N LYS A 114 -6.13 -19.32 -25.82
CA LYS A 114 -6.05 -20.66 -26.39
C LYS A 114 -5.65 -20.58 -27.86
N GLY A 115 -4.48 -21.12 -28.18
CA GLY A 115 -3.93 -21.14 -29.57
C GLY A 115 -2.97 -19.99 -29.93
N ASN A 116 -2.74 -19.02 -29.00
CA ASN A 116 -1.78 -17.94 -29.21
C ASN A 116 -0.61 -18.07 -28.21
N SER A 117 0.57 -17.58 -28.63
CA SER A 117 1.71 -17.45 -27.72
C SER A 117 1.38 -16.49 -26.56
N ALA A 118 1.86 -16.79 -25.38
CA ALA A 118 1.78 -15.89 -24.25
C ALA A 118 2.46 -14.56 -24.59
N LYS A 119 1.82 -13.45 -24.24
CA LYS A 119 2.34 -12.10 -24.44
C LYS A 119 2.41 -11.39 -23.08
N ASP A 120 3.59 -10.87 -22.79
CA ASP A 120 3.81 -10.02 -21.62
C ASP A 120 3.47 -8.57 -21.97
N GLU A 121 2.78 -7.90 -21.05
CA GLU A 121 2.39 -6.49 -21.16
C GLU A 121 2.73 -5.77 -19.85
N ASN A 122 3.47 -4.66 -19.98
CA ASN A 122 3.78 -3.80 -18.87
C ASN A 122 2.53 -3.00 -18.46
N VAL A 123 2.19 -3.02 -17.20
CA VAL A 123 0.99 -2.40 -16.64
C VAL A 123 1.28 -1.76 -15.29
N MET A 124 0.42 -0.82 -14.88
CA MET A 124 0.29 -0.44 -13.48
C MET A 124 -0.73 -1.36 -12.80
N ILE A 125 -0.30 -2.10 -11.80
CA ILE A 125 -1.20 -2.86 -10.92
C ILE A 125 -1.77 -1.90 -9.90
N VAL A 126 -3.08 -1.67 -9.95
CA VAL A 126 -3.83 -0.79 -9.03
C VAL A 126 -4.42 -1.63 -7.91
N SER A 127 -4.02 -1.37 -6.68
CA SER A 127 -4.42 -2.12 -5.49
C SER A 127 -4.70 -1.19 -4.30
N GLY A 128 -5.04 -1.75 -3.15
CA GLY A 128 -5.24 -1.00 -1.91
C GLY A 128 -6.42 -0.03 -1.95
N ARG A 129 -7.37 -0.21 -2.87
CA ARG A 129 -8.59 0.62 -2.95
C ARG A 129 -9.53 0.19 -1.84
N ASN A 130 -9.52 0.98 -0.77
CA ASN A 130 -10.32 0.74 0.41
C ASN A 130 -11.35 1.87 0.60
N VAL A 131 -12.55 1.50 1.04
CA VAL A 131 -13.54 2.43 1.56
C VAL A 131 -13.58 2.27 3.07
N TYR A 132 -13.38 3.38 3.76
CA TYR A 132 -13.39 3.41 5.22
C TYR A 132 -14.77 3.85 5.74
N ASP A 133 -15.15 3.32 6.88
CA ASP A 133 -16.32 3.81 7.61
C ASP A 133 -15.98 5.09 8.41
N ALA A 134 -16.98 5.63 9.12
CA ALA A 134 -16.81 6.85 9.92
C ALA A 134 -15.79 6.72 11.06
N PHE A 135 -15.46 5.49 11.47
CA PHE A 135 -14.46 5.18 12.51
C PHE A 135 -13.08 4.88 11.95
N GLY A 136 -12.90 4.95 10.62
CA GLY A 136 -11.63 4.70 9.95
C GLY A 136 -11.31 3.22 9.73
N ARG A 137 -12.29 2.32 9.87
CA ARG A 137 -12.13 0.89 9.60
C ARG A 137 -12.43 0.59 8.15
N VAL A 138 -11.78 -0.40 7.57
CA VAL A 138 -12.01 -0.80 6.17
C VAL A 138 -13.36 -1.51 6.04
N ALA A 139 -14.37 -0.78 5.56
CA ALA A 139 -15.70 -1.33 5.31
C ALA A 139 -15.79 -2.09 3.98
N LYS A 140 -15.02 -1.66 2.95
CA LYS A 140 -14.93 -2.35 1.66
C LYS A 140 -13.48 -2.38 1.20
N ALA A 141 -12.98 -3.55 0.80
CA ALA A 141 -11.69 -3.75 0.18
C ALA A 141 -11.87 -4.27 -1.25
N PHE A 142 -11.42 -3.49 -2.24
CA PHE A 142 -11.51 -3.85 -3.65
C PHE A 142 -10.29 -4.65 -4.09
N TYR A 143 -10.49 -5.53 -5.06
CA TYR A 143 -9.44 -6.36 -5.61
C TYR A 143 -8.52 -5.55 -6.55
N PRO A 144 -7.28 -6.01 -6.76
CA PRO A 144 -6.37 -5.38 -7.71
C PRO A 144 -6.93 -5.42 -9.13
N THR A 145 -6.65 -4.36 -9.88
CA THR A 145 -6.92 -4.26 -11.32
C THR A 145 -5.68 -3.71 -12.02
N THR A 146 -5.68 -3.66 -13.34
CA THR A 146 -4.56 -3.16 -14.12
C THR A 146 -4.95 -1.94 -14.95
N GLU A 147 -3.99 -1.05 -15.17
CA GLU A 147 -4.09 0.11 -16.06
C GLU A 147 -2.82 0.23 -16.91
N GLY A 148 -2.85 1.03 -17.96
CA GLY A 148 -1.66 1.33 -18.74
C GLY A 148 -0.60 2.08 -17.90
N THR A 149 0.68 1.87 -18.20
CA THR A 149 1.83 2.45 -17.48
C THR A 149 1.80 3.98 -17.43
N GLY A 150 1.21 4.67 -18.43
CA GLY A 150 1.04 6.13 -18.42
C GLY A 150 0.09 6.69 -17.38
N SER A 151 -0.64 5.85 -16.63
CA SER A 151 -1.64 6.27 -15.64
C SER A 151 -1.08 6.42 -14.22
N LYS A 152 0.22 6.26 -14.01
CA LYS A 152 0.85 6.17 -12.68
C LYS A 152 0.47 7.29 -11.71
N SER A 153 0.50 8.54 -12.14
CA SER A 153 0.18 9.72 -11.31
C SER A 153 -1.30 10.11 -11.33
N THR A 154 -2.16 9.34 -12.01
CA THR A 154 -3.60 9.60 -12.09
C THR A 154 -4.34 8.72 -11.10
N PHE A 155 -5.12 9.32 -10.20
CA PHE A 155 -5.96 8.54 -9.29
C PHE A 155 -7.06 7.81 -10.06
N SER A 156 -7.11 6.49 -9.95
CA SER A 156 -8.18 5.70 -10.57
C SER A 156 -9.48 5.85 -9.79
N LYS A 157 -10.49 6.41 -10.43
CA LYS A 157 -11.86 6.53 -9.89
C LYS A 157 -12.72 5.31 -10.24
N SER A 158 -12.25 4.50 -11.19
CA SER A 158 -12.95 3.28 -11.59
C SER A 158 -12.59 2.15 -10.65
N PHE A 159 -13.59 1.40 -10.25
CA PHE A 159 -13.41 0.13 -9.56
C PHE A 159 -13.50 -1.00 -10.59
N ASP A 160 -12.90 -2.13 -10.28
CA ASP A 160 -13.10 -3.32 -11.11
C ASP A 160 -14.57 -3.77 -11.09
N ASN A 161 -14.90 -4.71 -11.96
CA ASN A 161 -16.25 -5.30 -12.03
C ASN A 161 -16.47 -6.37 -10.96
N VAL A 162 -15.45 -6.65 -10.13
CA VAL A 162 -15.53 -7.61 -9.04
C VAL A 162 -16.04 -6.89 -7.80
N SER A 163 -17.07 -7.42 -7.18
CA SER A 163 -17.58 -6.89 -5.91
C SER A 163 -16.47 -6.90 -4.85
N PRO A 164 -16.39 -5.87 -3.98
CA PRO A 164 -15.39 -5.85 -2.92
C PRO A 164 -15.69 -6.89 -1.84
N THR A 165 -14.67 -7.24 -1.07
CA THR A 165 -14.91 -7.82 0.25
C THR A 165 -15.52 -6.74 1.15
N VAL A 166 -16.67 -7.04 1.75
CA VAL A 166 -17.40 -6.12 2.65
C VAL A 166 -17.29 -6.64 4.09
N THR A 167 -16.83 -5.79 5.00
CA THR A 167 -16.73 -6.11 6.42
C THR A 167 -17.65 -5.20 7.22
N VAL A 168 -18.47 -5.80 8.08
CA VAL A 168 -19.32 -5.10 9.06
C VAL A 168 -18.72 -5.27 10.45
N TYR A 169 -18.73 -4.20 11.23
CA TYR A 169 -18.16 -4.19 12.57
C TYR A 169 -19.19 -3.84 13.62
N ASP A 170 -18.98 -4.33 14.84
CA ASP A 170 -19.72 -3.87 16.01
C ASP A 170 -19.09 -2.59 16.61
N VAL A 171 -19.67 -2.12 17.72
CA VAL A 171 -19.22 -0.92 18.44
C VAL A 171 -17.86 -1.09 19.17
N LEU A 172 -17.39 -2.33 19.29
CA LEU A 172 -16.08 -2.68 19.89
C LEU A 172 -15.02 -2.98 18.84
N ASP A 173 -15.23 -2.53 17.58
CA ASP A 173 -14.33 -2.72 16.44
C ASP A 173 -14.10 -4.20 16.03
N ARG A 174 -14.99 -5.11 16.43
CA ARG A 174 -14.91 -6.51 16.07
C ARG A 174 -15.71 -6.75 14.80
N ALA A 175 -15.15 -7.52 13.85
CA ALA A 175 -15.87 -7.91 12.64
C ALA A 175 -17.03 -8.86 12.98
N THR A 176 -18.23 -8.49 12.61
CA THR A 176 -19.45 -9.30 12.80
C THR A 176 -19.89 -10.01 11.52
N SER A 177 -19.49 -9.50 10.36
CA SER A 177 -19.78 -10.13 9.06
C SER A 177 -18.69 -9.79 8.06
N VAL A 178 -18.29 -10.77 7.26
CA VAL A 178 -17.41 -10.61 6.11
C VAL A 178 -18.08 -11.27 4.91
N THR A 179 -18.38 -10.47 3.88
CA THR A 179 -18.97 -10.94 2.62
C THR A 179 -17.93 -10.85 1.51
N LEU A 180 -17.66 -11.95 0.83
CA LEU A 180 -16.73 -12.06 -0.29
C LEU A 180 -17.39 -11.68 -1.62
N PRO A 181 -16.62 -11.50 -2.72
CA PRO A 181 -17.14 -11.12 -4.04
C PRO A 181 -18.18 -12.07 -4.64
N ASP A 182 -18.14 -13.35 -4.29
CA ASP A 182 -19.09 -14.38 -4.69
C ASP A 182 -20.38 -14.39 -3.87
N ASN A 183 -20.57 -13.39 -2.97
CA ASN A 183 -21.63 -13.25 -2.00
C ASN A 183 -21.61 -14.30 -0.88
N SER A 184 -20.57 -15.11 -0.78
CA SER A 184 -20.39 -15.96 0.38
C SER A 184 -20.14 -15.11 1.63
N THR A 185 -20.82 -15.43 2.72
CA THR A 185 -20.75 -14.60 3.94
C THR A 185 -20.39 -15.47 5.14
N THR A 186 -19.40 -15.01 5.88
CA THR A 186 -19.05 -15.53 7.20
C THR A 186 -19.54 -14.54 8.25
N THR A 187 -20.26 -15.02 9.26
CA THR A 187 -20.71 -14.19 10.39
C THR A 187 -20.05 -14.61 11.68
N THR A 188 -19.81 -13.62 12.54
CA THR A 188 -19.24 -13.83 13.88
C THR A 188 -20.14 -13.18 14.92
N ALA A 189 -20.63 -13.98 15.87
CA ALA A 189 -21.40 -13.51 17.01
C ALA A 189 -20.56 -13.58 18.28
N TYR A 190 -20.66 -12.55 19.10
CA TYR A 190 -19.96 -12.44 20.39
C TYR A 190 -21.01 -12.39 21.50
N THR A 191 -21.02 -13.39 22.35
CA THR A 191 -21.98 -13.53 23.43
C THR A 191 -21.29 -13.92 24.73
N VAL A 192 -21.99 -13.84 25.84
CA VAL A 192 -21.54 -14.36 27.14
C VAL A 192 -22.42 -15.55 27.49
N ASP A 193 -21.80 -16.66 27.82
CA ASP A 193 -22.52 -17.82 28.36
C ASP A 193 -22.93 -17.49 29.81
N ASN A 194 -24.23 -17.48 30.05
CA ASN A 194 -24.80 -17.13 31.36
C ASN A 194 -24.47 -18.14 32.47
N GLY A 195 -24.16 -19.41 32.11
CA GLY A 195 -23.80 -20.43 33.09
C GLY A 195 -22.34 -20.38 33.52
N SER A 196 -21.44 -20.29 32.56
CA SER A 196 -19.98 -20.28 32.83
C SER A 196 -19.38 -18.88 32.90
N HIS A 197 -20.12 -17.83 32.52
CA HIS A 197 -19.65 -16.45 32.36
C HIS A 197 -18.48 -16.31 31.37
N ALA A 198 -18.26 -17.32 30.54
CA ALA A 198 -17.26 -17.31 29.50
C ALA A 198 -17.70 -16.44 28.32
N LEU A 199 -16.74 -15.75 27.70
CA LEU A 199 -16.97 -15.11 26.40
C LEU A 199 -17.05 -16.21 25.34
N VAL A 200 -18.15 -16.21 24.58
CA VAL A 200 -18.38 -17.16 23.46
C VAL A 200 -18.29 -16.42 22.15
N THR A 201 -17.35 -16.84 21.31
CA THR A 201 -17.25 -16.39 19.92
C THR A 201 -17.78 -17.49 19.02
N THR A 202 -18.87 -17.24 18.30
CA THR A 202 -19.48 -18.17 17.37
C THR A 202 -19.27 -17.70 15.94
N VAL A 203 -18.58 -18.50 15.13
CA VAL A 203 -18.35 -18.25 13.71
C VAL A 203 -19.24 -19.18 12.91
N THR A 204 -19.99 -18.62 11.95
CA THR A 204 -20.80 -19.37 10.98
C THR A 204 -20.27 -19.08 9.59
N ASP A 205 -19.82 -20.10 8.87
CA ASP A 205 -19.34 -19.98 7.50
C ASP A 205 -20.48 -19.90 6.46
N ALA A 206 -20.12 -19.69 5.20
CA ALA A 206 -21.08 -19.60 4.10
C ALA A 206 -21.85 -20.91 3.81
N LEU A 207 -21.38 -22.05 4.31
CA LEU A 207 -22.03 -23.34 4.22
C LEU A 207 -22.86 -23.65 5.46
N HIS A 208 -23.04 -22.69 6.37
CA HIS A 208 -23.74 -22.80 7.65
C HIS A 208 -23.09 -23.76 8.66
N ASN A 209 -21.79 -24.07 8.50
CA ASN A 209 -21.04 -24.74 9.55
C ASN A 209 -20.79 -23.78 10.70
N VAL A 210 -20.98 -24.24 11.92
CA VAL A 210 -20.85 -23.40 13.12
C VAL A 210 -19.68 -23.87 13.97
N GLN A 211 -18.81 -22.95 14.36
CA GLN A 211 -17.74 -23.19 15.32
C GLN A 211 -17.90 -22.21 16.48
N ALA A 212 -17.94 -22.72 17.72
CA ALA A 212 -18.00 -21.92 18.92
C ALA A 212 -16.71 -22.09 19.75
N THR A 213 -16.14 -20.98 20.19
CA THR A 213 -14.96 -20.92 21.05
C THR A 213 -15.35 -20.25 22.36
N HIS A 214 -15.05 -20.90 23.49
CA HIS A 214 -15.27 -20.36 24.83
C HIS A 214 -13.93 -19.89 25.39
N THR A 215 -13.90 -18.66 25.86
CA THR A 215 -12.71 -18.05 26.48
C THR A 215 -13.07 -17.61 27.89
N ASN A 216 -12.37 -18.16 28.88
CA ASN A 216 -12.47 -17.70 30.26
C ASN A 216 -11.71 -16.39 30.41
N GLY A 217 -12.29 -15.45 31.14
CA GLY A 217 -11.66 -14.17 31.50
C GLY A 217 -10.54 -14.35 32.51
#